data_9e829abe0553435b945f2b5c7622c9d2
#
_entry.id   9e829abe0553435b945f2b5c7622c9d2
#
_cell.length_a   1.000
_cell.length_b   1.000
_cell.length_c   1.000
_cell.angle_alpha   90.00
_cell.angle_beta   90.00
_cell.angle_gamma   90.00
#
_symmetry.space_group_name_H-M   'P 1'
#
loop_
_entity.id
_entity.type
_entity.pdbx_description
1 polymer ?
#
loop_
_entity_poly.entity_id
_entity_poly.type
_entity_poly.pdbx_seq_one_letter_code
_entity_poly.pdbx_strand_id
1 'polypeptide(L)'
;MIYLDNAATTKTAPEVVEAMLPYFSEYYGNPSSIYAIAGKSKEAITKGREQIANVLGAKPEEIYFTAGGSESDNWALKATFEAYKNKGNHIITTKIEHHAILHTCEYCLLYTSPSP
;
A
#
# COMPACT_ATOMS: atom_id res chain seq x y z
N MET A 1 -13.02 -24.87 14.20
CA MET A 1 -13.69 -23.92 13.29
C MET A 1 -12.89 -23.87 12.01
N ILE A 2 -13.54 -24.01 10.85
CA ILE A 2 -12.90 -23.80 9.54
C ILE A 2 -13.26 -22.39 9.10
N TYR A 3 -12.25 -21.52 8.91
CA TYR A 3 -12.43 -20.15 8.45
C TYR A 3 -12.09 -20.06 6.96
N LEU A 4 -13.06 -19.65 6.15
CA LEU A 4 -12.94 -19.64 4.67
C LEU A 4 -12.99 -18.22 4.06
N ASP A 5 -13.13 -17.19 4.87
CA ASP A 5 -13.24 -15.80 4.41
C ASP A 5 -11.90 -15.04 4.52
N ASN A 6 -10.83 -15.62 3.99
CA ASN A 6 -9.50 -15.00 4.01
C ASN A 6 -9.39 -13.75 3.11
N ALA A 7 -10.38 -13.47 2.28
CA ALA A 7 -10.48 -12.22 1.54
C ALA A 7 -10.82 -11.03 2.45
N ALA A 8 -11.62 -11.25 3.51
CA ALA A 8 -11.95 -10.22 4.48
C ALA A 8 -10.81 -9.98 5.48
N THR A 9 -10.25 -11.06 6.04
CA THR A 9 -9.12 -11.01 6.97
C THR A 9 -8.38 -12.34 7.02
N THR A 10 -7.12 -12.32 7.36
CA THR A 10 -6.27 -13.51 7.47
C THR A 10 -5.55 -13.54 8.81
N LYS A 11 -5.52 -14.71 9.45
CA LYS A 11 -4.77 -14.90 10.68
C LYS A 11 -3.29 -14.64 10.43
N THR A 12 -2.69 -13.77 11.21
CA THR A 12 -1.25 -13.54 11.16
C THR A 12 -0.48 -14.80 11.53
N ALA A 13 0.51 -15.17 10.74
CA ALA A 13 1.37 -16.30 11.03
C ALA A 13 2.17 -16.07 12.34
N PRO A 14 2.36 -17.10 13.18
CA PRO A 14 3.05 -16.95 14.46
C PRO A 14 4.44 -16.32 14.33
N GLU A 15 5.20 -16.70 13.31
CA GLU A 15 6.55 -16.19 13.03
C GLU A 15 6.54 -14.68 12.73
N VAL A 16 5.47 -14.20 12.07
CA VAL A 16 5.27 -12.77 11.79
C VAL A 16 4.97 -12.02 13.09
N VAL A 17 4.10 -12.58 13.94
CA VAL A 17 3.79 -11.98 15.26
C VAL A 17 5.06 -11.85 16.09
N GLU A 18 5.86 -12.91 16.19
CA GLU A 18 7.14 -12.91 16.92
C GLU A 18 8.10 -11.84 16.37
N ALA A 19 8.22 -11.74 15.05
CA ALA A 19 9.06 -10.74 14.41
C ALA A 19 8.59 -9.29 14.66
N MET A 20 7.29 -9.06 14.86
CA MET A 20 6.71 -7.75 15.13
C MET A 20 6.85 -7.31 16.58
N LEU A 21 6.76 -8.24 17.54
CA LEU A 21 6.68 -7.92 18.98
C LEU A 21 7.76 -6.93 19.48
N PRO A 22 9.05 -7.06 19.13
CA PRO A 22 10.07 -6.13 19.60
C PRO A 22 9.83 -4.67 19.19
N TYR A 23 9.14 -4.44 18.08
CA TYR A 23 8.88 -3.09 17.56
C TYR A 23 7.76 -2.35 18.30
N PHE A 24 7.01 -3.03 19.17
CA PHE A 24 6.00 -2.38 20.01
C PHE A 24 6.59 -1.79 21.31
N SER A 25 7.70 -2.32 21.80
CA SER A 25 8.22 -1.95 23.12
C SER A 25 9.75 -1.72 23.18
N GLU A 26 10.54 -2.39 22.33
CA GLU A 26 12.00 -2.30 22.36
C GLU A 26 12.54 -1.37 21.28
N TYR A 27 12.13 -1.59 20.03
CA TYR A 27 12.61 -0.85 18.84
C TYR A 27 11.58 0.14 18.33
N TYR A 28 10.99 0.93 19.23
CA TYR A 28 9.89 1.86 18.96
C TYR A 28 10.33 3.22 18.38
N GLY A 29 11.61 3.41 18.12
CA GLY A 29 12.13 4.68 17.61
C GLY A 29 11.55 5.05 16.23
N ASN A 30 11.21 6.33 16.05
CA ASN A 30 10.75 6.82 14.76
C ASN A 30 11.88 6.69 13.72
N PRO A 31 11.69 5.92 12.62
CA PRO A 31 12.74 5.66 11.63
C PRO A 31 13.24 6.92 10.91
N SER A 32 12.49 8.01 10.95
CA SER A 32 12.87 9.31 10.36
C SER A 32 13.74 10.16 11.30
N SER A 33 13.91 9.75 12.57
CA SER A 33 14.71 10.50 13.54
C SER A 33 16.20 10.20 13.37
N ILE A 34 17.02 11.17 13.83
CA ILE A 34 18.50 11.06 13.80
C ILE A 34 19.07 10.32 15.00
N TYR A 35 18.24 9.96 15.98
CA TYR A 35 18.67 9.31 17.22
C TYR A 35 19.02 7.84 17.01
N ALA A 36 19.94 7.33 17.79
CA ALA A 36 20.39 5.93 17.72
C ALA A 36 19.24 4.91 17.86
N ILE A 37 18.23 5.20 18.70
CA ILE A 37 17.05 4.34 18.88
C ILE A 37 16.23 4.16 17.60
N ALA A 38 16.31 5.10 16.66
CA ALA A 38 15.63 5.04 15.37
C ALA A 38 16.30 4.07 14.38
N GLY A 39 17.58 3.74 14.61
CA GLY A 39 18.39 2.94 13.69
C GLY A 39 17.79 1.56 13.42
N LYS A 40 17.33 0.86 14.45
CA LYS A 40 16.72 -0.48 14.34
C LYS A 40 15.42 -0.47 13.55
N SER A 41 14.57 0.52 13.79
CA SER A 41 13.32 0.69 13.03
C SER A 41 13.59 1.00 11.57
N LYS A 42 14.57 1.86 11.27
CA LYS A 42 14.98 2.20 9.91
C LYS A 42 15.55 0.99 9.16
N GLU A 43 16.42 0.22 9.83
CA GLU A 43 17.00 -1.01 9.28
C GLU A 43 15.92 -2.04 8.92
N ALA A 44 14.94 -2.26 9.81
CA ALA A 44 13.84 -3.18 9.58
C ALA A 44 12.96 -2.78 8.38
N ILE A 45 12.61 -1.50 8.26
CA ILE A 45 11.83 -1.00 7.11
C ILE A 45 12.62 -1.15 5.81
N THR A 46 13.92 -0.85 5.82
CA THR A 46 14.78 -1.00 4.65
C THR A 46 14.84 -2.45 4.20
N LYS A 47 15.11 -3.36 5.14
CA LYS A 47 15.16 -4.81 4.88
C LYS A 47 13.82 -5.34 4.35
N GLY A 48 12.70 -4.96 4.98
CA GLY A 48 11.36 -5.36 4.52
C GLY A 48 11.08 -4.87 3.10
N ARG A 49 11.46 -3.64 2.78
CA ARG A 49 11.34 -3.07 1.43
C ARG A 49 12.16 -3.85 0.40
N GLU A 50 13.41 -4.16 0.72
CA GLU A 50 14.28 -4.96 -0.16
C GLU A 50 13.72 -6.37 -0.40
N GLN A 51 13.21 -7.02 0.65
CA GLN A 51 12.59 -8.35 0.53
C GLN A 51 11.37 -8.33 -0.40
N ILE A 52 10.49 -7.35 -0.25
CA ILE A 52 9.30 -7.21 -1.10
C ILE A 52 9.73 -6.91 -2.55
N ALA A 53 10.67 -5.99 -2.73
CA ALA A 53 11.19 -5.64 -4.06
C ALA A 53 11.75 -6.87 -4.78
N ASN A 54 12.54 -7.69 -4.09
CA ASN A 54 13.10 -8.92 -4.64
C ASN A 54 12.02 -9.93 -5.08
N VAL A 55 10.95 -10.09 -4.29
CA VAL A 55 9.85 -10.99 -4.64
C VAL A 55 9.08 -10.50 -5.86
N LEU A 56 8.91 -9.19 -5.99
CA LEU A 56 8.16 -8.57 -7.10
C LEU A 56 9.04 -8.32 -8.34
N GLY A 57 10.35 -8.54 -8.29
CA GLY A 57 11.27 -8.18 -9.36
C GLY A 57 11.39 -6.67 -9.59
N ALA A 58 11.15 -5.89 -8.54
CA ALA A 58 11.18 -4.43 -8.52
C ALA A 58 12.45 -3.92 -7.82
N LYS A 59 12.69 -2.60 -7.91
CA LYS A 59 13.73 -1.94 -7.11
C LYS A 59 13.15 -1.52 -5.75
N PRO A 60 13.97 -1.44 -4.69
CA PRO A 60 13.49 -0.98 -3.37
C PRO A 60 12.83 0.40 -3.40
N GLU A 61 13.29 1.31 -4.26
CA GLU A 61 12.73 2.65 -4.42
C GLU A 61 11.32 2.66 -5.03
N GLU A 62 10.91 1.55 -5.66
CA GLU A 62 9.58 1.39 -6.25
C GLU A 62 8.55 0.84 -5.26
N ILE A 63 8.99 0.48 -4.04
CA ILE A 63 8.11 -0.06 -2.99
C ILE A 63 7.72 1.04 -2.01
N TYR A 64 6.42 1.25 -1.86
CA TYR A 64 5.84 2.22 -0.94
C TYR A 64 4.91 1.52 0.06
N PHE A 65 5.13 1.77 1.36
CA PHE A 65 4.26 1.28 2.42
C PHE A 65 3.12 2.27 2.65
N THR A 66 1.91 1.76 2.72
CA THR A 66 0.69 2.52 2.99
C THR A 66 -0.02 1.99 4.23
N ALA A 67 -0.99 2.72 4.75
CA ALA A 67 -1.79 2.29 5.89
C ALA A 67 -2.77 1.15 5.55
N GLY A 68 -3.00 0.86 4.27
CA GLY A 68 -3.88 -0.21 3.83
C GLY A 68 -4.22 -0.14 2.34
N GLY A 69 -4.95 -1.15 1.86
CA GLY A 69 -5.32 -1.29 0.45
C GLY A 69 -6.07 -0.08 -0.11
N SER A 70 -6.99 0.50 0.67
CA SER A 70 -7.74 1.69 0.22
C SER A 70 -6.84 2.89 -0.08
N GLU A 71 -5.79 3.11 0.71
CA GLU A 71 -4.81 4.15 0.41
C GLU A 71 -4.00 3.82 -0.83
N SER A 72 -3.55 2.58 -0.97
CA SER A 72 -2.81 2.12 -2.15
C SER A 72 -3.62 2.27 -3.44
N ASP A 73 -4.88 1.85 -3.43
CA ASP A 73 -5.79 1.95 -4.58
C ASP A 73 -6.03 3.42 -4.98
N ASN A 74 -6.32 4.27 -4.00
CA ASN A 74 -6.51 5.69 -4.22
C ASN A 74 -5.25 6.35 -4.78
N TRP A 75 -4.10 6.04 -4.22
CA TRP A 75 -2.84 6.60 -4.69
C TRP A 75 -2.53 6.15 -6.12
N ALA A 76 -2.62 4.86 -6.41
CA ALA A 76 -2.35 4.31 -7.73
C ALA A 76 -3.25 4.95 -8.80
N LEU A 77 -4.57 5.00 -8.55
CA LEU A 77 -5.53 5.54 -9.52
C LEU A 77 -5.39 7.05 -9.69
N LYS A 78 -5.38 7.82 -8.60
CA LYS A 78 -5.30 9.29 -8.67
C LYS A 78 -3.97 9.77 -9.23
N ALA A 79 -2.85 9.17 -8.82
CA ALA A 79 -1.54 9.53 -9.34
C ALA A 79 -1.41 9.20 -10.84
N THR A 80 -1.92 8.04 -11.26
CA THR A 80 -1.96 7.67 -12.68
C THR A 80 -2.83 8.64 -13.47
N PHE A 81 -4.03 8.96 -12.98
CA PHE A 81 -4.91 9.93 -13.60
C PHE A 81 -4.24 11.29 -13.78
N GLU A 82 -3.62 11.83 -12.74
CA GLU A 82 -2.93 13.12 -12.81
C GLU A 82 -1.71 13.10 -13.74
N ALA A 83 -0.90 12.05 -13.67
CA ALA A 83 0.32 11.93 -14.48
C ALA A 83 0.02 11.75 -15.98
N TYR A 84 -1.09 11.12 -16.34
CA TYR A 84 -1.40 10.74 -17.71
C TYR A 84 -2.62 11.45 -18.31
N LYS A 85 -3.22 12.42 -17.64
CA LYS A 85 -4.40 13.17 -18.12
C LYS A 85 -4.24 13.79 -19.53
N ASN A 86 -3.00 14.05 -19.95
CA ASN A 86 -2.70 14.54 -21.29
C ASN A 86 -2.57 13.42 -22.35
N LYS A 87 -2.57 12.14 -21.94
CA LYS A 87 -2.46 10.98 -22.82
C LYS A 87 -3.77 10.25 -23.02
N GLY A 88 -4.71 10.44 -22.11
CA GLY A 88 -6.03 9.83 -22.15
C GLY A 88 -6.84 10.20 -20.92
N ASN A 89 -8.15 10.07 -21.02
CA ASN A 89 -9.10 10.42 -19.96
C ASN A 89 -10.09 9.28 -19.68
N HIS A 90 -9.73 8.04 -20.05
CA HIS A 90 -10.62 6.90 -19.89
C HIS A 90 -10.06 5.91 -18.86
N ILE A 91 -10.87 5.54 -17.88
CA ILE A 91 -10.58 4.50 -16.91
C ILE A 91 -11.58 3.37 -17.12
N ILE A 92 -11.09 2.14 -17.30
CA ILE A 92 -11.91 0.94 -17.42
C ILE A 92 -11.81 0.18 -16.10
N THR A 93 -12.96 -0.11 -15.50
CA THR A 93 -13.08 -0.86 -14.23
C THR A 93 -14.27 -1.80 -14.30
N THR A 94 -14.43 -2.66 -13.30
CA THR A 94 -15.57 -3.57 -13.18
C THR A 94 -16.57 -3.08 -12.13
N LYS A 95 -17.81 -3.57 -12.18
CA LYS A 95 -18.84 -3.23 -11.18
C LYS A 95 -18.68 -3.99 -9.87
N ILE A 96 -17.82 -4.99 -9.85
CA ILE A 96 -17.59 -5.89 -8.68
C ILE A 96 -16.34 -5.51 -7.89
N GLU A 97 -15.72 -4.40 -8.21
CA GLU A 97 -14.55 -3.89 -7.50
C GLU A 97 -14.87 -3.48 -6.06
N HIS A 98 -13.85 -3.46 -5.22
CA HIS A 98 -13.95 -2.89 -3.88
C HIS A 98 -14.30 -1.38 -3.96
N HIS A 99 -15.04 -0.88 -2.98
CA HIS A 99 -15.44 0.53 -2.92
C HIS A 99 -14.30 1.53 -3.02
N ALA A 100 -13.10 1.17 -2.55
CA ALA A 100 -11.90 2.00 -2.71
C ALA A 100 -11.55 2.28 -4.17
N ILE A 101 -11.78 1.32 -5.06
CA ILE A 101 -11.61 1.47 -6.52
C ILE A 101 -12.78 2.27 -7.11
N LEU A 102 -14.03 1.84 -6.84
CA LEU A 102 -15.23 2.45 -7.45
C LEU A 102 -15.32 3.94 -7.13
N HIS A 103 -15.25 4.33 -5.85
CA HIS A 103 -15.34 5.75 -5.46
C HIS A 103 -14.16 6.58 -5.96
N THR A 104 -12.97 5.98 -6.08
CA THR A 104 -11.83 6.67 -6.67
C THR A 104 -12.04 6.91 -8.17
N CYS A 105 -12.61 5.96 -8.89
CA CYS A 105 -12.97 6.14 -10.29
C CYS A 105 -14.07 7.21 -10.45
N GLU A 106 -15.07 7.23 -9.58
CA GLU A 106 -16.11 8.29 -9.56
C GLU A 106 -15.48 9.67 -9.31
N TYR A 107 -14.55 9.77 -8.36
CA TYR A 107 -13.80 11.01 -8.14
C TYR A 107 -13.05 11.46 -9.39
N CYS A 108 -12.34 10.56 -10.07
CA CYS A 108 -11.63 10.89 -11.31
C CYS A 108 -12.61 11.36 -12.41
N LEU A 109 -13.83 10.79 -12.50
CA LEU A 109 -14.87 11.19 -13.44
C LEU A 109 -15.33 12.65 -13.23
N LEU A 110 -15.37 13.15 -12.00
CA LEU A 110 -15.76 14.55 -11.71
C LEU A 110 -14.77 15.56 -12.30
N TYR A 111 -13.54 15.16 -12.57
CA TYR A 111 -12.48 16.01 -13.11
C TYR A 111 -12.14 15.70 -14.57
N THR A 112 -12.87 14.78 -15.20
CA THR A 112 -12.81 14.55 -16.64
C THR A 112 -14.02 15.23 -17.30
N SER A 113 -13.81 15.92 -18.41
CA SER A 113 -14.94 16.37 -19.23
C SER A 113 -15.75 15.13 -19.62
N PRO A 114 -17.09 15.14 -19.47
CA PRO A 114 -17.89 14.06 -20.00
C PRO A 114 -17.61 13.94 -21.49
N SER A 115 -17.18 12.76 -21.91
CA SER A 115 -17.10 12.46 -23.33
C SER A 115 -18.51 12.52 -23.90
N PRO A 116 -18.74 13.19 -25.02
CA PRO A 116 -20.06 13.22 -25.66
C PRO A 116 -20.50 11.83 -26.09
#